data_15193d57d9905310bfef2077e2d36825
#
_entry.id   15193d57d9905310bfef2077e2d36825
#
_cell.length_a   1.000
_cell.length_b   1.000
_cell.length_c   1.000
_cell.angle_alpha   90.00
_cell.angle_beta   90.00
_cell.angle_gamma   90.00
#
_symmetry.space_group_name_H-M   'P 1'
#
loop_
_entity.id
_entity.type
_entity.pdbx_description
1 polymer ?
#
loop_
_entity_poly.entity_id
_entity_poly.type
_entity_poly.pdbx_seq_one_letter_code
_entity_poly.pdbx_strand_id
1 'polypeptide(L)'
;FTPLVLGITQALRRNPIPYLIGLATAANIGSVATITGNPQNMIIGVASGIPYLRFAGYLTPVAVLGMAAAWAILVVVYRREFADRALPSDGNGPVEFHRPLLVKGLVATGVMVAGLAAGAPIPLAALLAAALLLITRRVEPQRVFGEVDWSLLVFFSGLFMVTGALEKTGATARLFAVARPLAEAGGASLAAVGVVLSNLVSNVPAVLLFRPLVPQFANPQAAWLTLAMSTTLAGNLTLLGSVANLIMAEMARERGVYVSFGEYLKAGVPITLATLAIGVAWLGVVG
;
A
#
# COMPACT_ATOMS: atom_id res chain seq x y z
N PHE A 1 9.15 -1.00 10.28
CA PHE A 1 10.46 -0.97 9.60
C PHE A 1 11.16 0.39 9.70
N THR A 2 10.45 1.53 9.83
CA THR A 2 11.07 2.86 9.95
C THR A 2 12.14 2.94 11.03
N PRO A 3 11.93 2.45 12.28
CA PRO A 3 12.96 2.44 13.31
C PRO A 3 14.21 1.64 12.93
N LEU A 4 14.02 0.53 12.23
CA LEU A 4 15.11 -0.32 11.76
C LEU A 4 15.97 0.41 10.70
N VAL A 5 15.32 1.02 9.72
CA VAL A 5 16.01 1.81 8.68
C VAL A 5 16.79 2.96 9.31
N LEU A 6 16.19 3.69 10.25
CA LEU A 6 16.88 4.77 10.97
C LEU A 6 18.08 4.26 11.78
N GLY A 7 17.93 3.15 12.48
CA GLY A 7 19.03 2.53 13.23
C GLY A 7 20.19 2.12 12.32
N ILE A 8 19.89 1.46 11.20
CA ILE A 8 20.91 1.04 10.23
C ILE A 8 21.61 2.23 9.59
N THR A 9 20.85 3.23 9.12
CA THR A 9 21.44 4.40 8.46
C THR A 9 22.28 5.23 9.42
N GLN A 10 21.88 5.33 10.69
CA GLN A 10 22.64 5.99 11.73
C GLN A 10 23.94 5.24 12.04
N ALA A 11 23.89 3.92 12.21
CA ALA A 11 25.07 3.08 12.45
C ALA A 11 26.07 3.18 11.28
N LEU A 12 25.57 3.23 10.05
CA LEU A 12 26.38 3.37 8.83
C LEU A 12 26.74 4.82 8.49
N ARG A 13 26.35 5.81 9.30
CA ARG A 13 26.54 7.24 9.06
C ARG A 13 26.05 7.67 7.67
N ARG A 14 24.91 7.13 7.22
CA ARG A 14 24.26 7.40 5.94
C ARG A 14 23.13 8.41 6.11
N ASN A 15 22.80 9.11 4.99
CA ASN A 15 21.60 9.95 4.97
C ASN A 15 20.34 9.05 5.02
N PRO A 16 19.48 9.12 6.06
CA PRO A 16 18.31 8.25 6.15
C PRO A 16 17.21 8.55 5.12
N ILE A 17 17.15 9.77 4.58
CA ILE A 17 16.03 10.25 3.75
C ILE A 17 15.79 9.36 2.51
N PRO A 18 16.79 9.02 1.67
CA PRO A 18 16.58 8.15 0.51
C PRO A 18 16.02 6.78 0.87
N TYR A 19 16.50 6.21 1.98
CA TYR A 19 16.08 4.90 2.46
C TYR A 19 14.65 4.92 3.02
N LEU A 20 14.26 6.01 3.71
CA LEU A 20 12.91 6.21 4.22
C LEU A 20 11.90 6.40 3.08
N ILE A 21 12.24 7.21 2.07
CA ILE A 21 11.41 7.37 0.87
C ILE A 21 11.31 6.03 0.12
N GLY A 22 12.42 5.29 0.02
CA GLY A 22 12.44 3.95 -0.55
C GLY A 22 11.53 2.98 0.21
N LEU A 23 11.57 2.98 1.54
CA LEU A 23 10.69 2.17 2.37
C LEU A 23 9.21 2.49 2.13
N ALA A 24 8.85 3.77 2.16
CA ALA A 24 7.47 4.22 1.99
C ALA A 24 6.92 3.86 0.59
N THR A 25 7.69 4.18 -0.46
CA THR A 25 7.29 3.90 -1.84
C THR A 25 7.24 2.40 -2.12
N ALA A 26 8.18 1.62 -1.58
CA ALA A 26 8.19 0.17 -1.71
C ALA A 26 7.00 -0.49 -0.98
N ALA A 27 6.60 0.02 0.19
CA ALA A 27 5.41 -0.46 0.90
C ALA A 27 4.14 -0.28 0.06
N ASN A 28 3.95 0.89 -0.55
CA ASN A 28 2.81 1.14 -1.43
C ASN A 28 2.87 0.27 -2.70
N ILE A 29 4.02 0.18 -3.38
CA ILE A 29 4.16 -0.64 -4.59
C ILE A 29 3.91 -2.12 -4.27
N GLY A 30 4.52 -2.65 -3.21
CA GLY A 30 4.32 -4.04 -2.78
C GLY A 30 2.87 -4.35 -2.44
N SER A 31 2.16 -3.39 -1.86
CA SER A 31 0.75 -3.54 -1.49
C SER A 31 -0.21 -3.68 -2.69
N VAL A 32 0.21 -3.26 -3.89
CA VAL A 32 -0.55 -3.45 -5.14
C VAL A 32 -0.79 -4.93 -5.43
N ALA A 33 0.18 -5.80 -5.11
CA ALA A 33 0.17 -7.20 -5.51
C ALA A 33 -0.97 -8.02 -4.91
N THR A 34 -1.54 -7.60 -3.77
CA THR A 34 -2.50 -8.44 -3.04
C THR A 34 -3.74 -7.68 -2.58
N ILE A 35 -4.85 -8.41 -2.46
CA ILE A 35 -6.10 -7.88 -1.90
C ILE A 35 -5.87 -7.40 -0.44
N THR A 36 -5.03 -8.09 0.32
CA THR A 36 -4.72 -7.75 1.73
C THR A 36 -3.62 -6.70 1.88
N GLY A 37 -3.09 -6.18 0.79
CA GLY A 37 -1.97 -5.23 0.80
C GLY A 37 -2.31 -3.87 1.43
N ASN A 38 -3.55 -3.43 1.27
CA ASN A 38 -4.03 -2.16 1.81
C ASN A 38 -5.58 -2.16 1.93
N PRO A 39 -6.17 -1.21 2.69
CA PRO A 39 -7.62 -1.18 2.90
C PRO A 39 -8.46 -1.01 1.63
N GLN A 40 -8.02 -0.20 0.66
CA GLN A 40 -8.75 -0.02 -0.59
C GLN A 40 -8.78 -1.29 -1.43
N ASN A 41 -7.70 -2.07 -1.47
CA ASN A 41 -7.68 -3.37 -2.15
C ASN A 41 -8.60 -4.38 -1.46
N MET A 42 -8.71 -4.35 -0.13
CA MET A 42 -9.68 -5.20 0.60
C MET A 42 -11.11 -4.88 0.18
N ILE A 43 -11.46 -3.60 0.06
CA ILE A 43 -12.78 -3.16 -0.41
C ILE A 43 -13.04 -3.64 -1.83
N ILE A 44 -12.04 -3.47 -2.72
CA ILE A 44 -12.12 -3.96 -4.09
C ILE A 44 -12.27 -5.48 -4.12
N GLY A 45 -11.50 -6.22 -3.34
CA GLY A 45 -11.59 -7.68 -3.26
C GLY A 45 -12.98 -8.17 -2.88
N VAL A 46 -13.62 -7.52 -1.90
CA VAL A 46 -15.00 -7.83 -1.47
C VAL A 46 -16.01 -7.40 -2.54
N ALA A 47 -15.84 -6.23 -3.15
CA ALA A 47 -16.80 -5.68 -4.11
C ALA A 47 -16.72 -6.36 -5.48
N SER A 48 -15.53 -6.75 -5.93
CA SER A 48 -15.30 -7.35 -7.24
C SER A 48 -15.55 -8.86 -7.28
N GLY A 49 -15.43 -9.54 -6.14
CA GLY A 49 -15.44 -11.00 -6.07
C GLY A 49 -14.27 -11.67 -6.79
N ILE A 50 -13.23 -10.93 -7.18
CA ILE A 50 -12.04 -11.49 -7.84
C ILE A 50 -11.31 -12.41 -6.86
N PRO A 51 -11.05 -13.69 -7.21
CA PRO A 51 -10.30 -14.60 -6.35
C PRO A 51 -8.91 -14.06 -6.00
N TYR A 52 -8.46 -14.29 -4.77
CA TYR A 52 -7.19 -13.77 -4.24
C TYR A 52 -5.99 -14.04 -5.16
N LEU A 53 -5.82 -15.30 -5.60
CA LEU A 53 -4.72 -15.68 -6.47
C LEU A 53 -4.82 -15.05 -7.86
N ARG A 54 -6.04 -14.87 -8.37
CA ARG A 54 -6.25 -14.22 -9.66
C ARG A 54 -5.89 -12.74 -9.60
N PHE A 55 -6.32 -12.06 -8.54
CA PHE A 55 -5.94 -10.68 -8.27
C PHE A 55 -4.41 -10.54 -8.17
N ALA A 56 -3.76 -11.40 -7.37
CA ALA A 56 -2.32 -11.42 -7.23
C ALA A 56 -1.61 -11.73 -8.56
N GLY A 57 -2.12 -12.65 -9.37
CA GLY A 57 -1.57 -12.99 -10.69
C GLY A 57 -1.54 -11.80 -11.64
N TYR A 58 -2.60 -10.98 -11.64
CA TYR A 58 -2.64 -9.78 -12.47
C TYR A 58 -1.73 -8.66 -11.97
N LEU A 59 -1.62 -8.45 -10.66
CA LEU A 59 -0.97 -7.26 -10.11
C LEU A 59 0.44 -7.49 -9.56
N THR A 60 0.85 -8.74 -9.30
CA THR A 60 2.25 -9.04 -8.89
C THR A 60 3.29 -8.59 -9.92
N PRO A 61 3.09 -8.80 -11.25
CA PRO A 61 4.04 -8.29 -12.23
C PRO A 61 4.19 -6.76 -12.18
N VAL A 62 3.08 -6.03 -11.97
CA VAL A 62 3.11 -4.58 -11.79
C VAL A 62 3.93 -4.18 -10.56
N ALA A 63 3.74 -4.88 -9.44
CA ALA A 63 4.49 -4.63 -8.21
C ALA A 63 5.99 -4.92 -8.39
N VAL A 64 6.35 -6.03 -9.02
CA VAL A 64 7.76 -6.42 -9.24
C VAL A 64 8.46 -5.43 -10.18
N LEU A 65 7.86 -5.13 -11.33
CA LEU A 65 8.42 -4.16 -12.28
C LEU A 65 8.44 -2.75 -11.69
N GLY A 66 7.38 -2.39 -10.96
CA GLY A 66 7.30 -1.12 -10.25
C GLY A 66 8.37 -0.97 -9.18
N MET A 67 8.68 -2.05 -8.44
CA MET A 67 9.75 -2.07 -7.44
C MET A 67 11.12 -1.87 -8.10
N ALA A 68 11.38 -2.54 -9.22
CA ALA A 68 12.62 -2.37 -9.98
C ALA A 68 12.76 -0.93 -10.51
N ALA A 69 11.68 -0.35 -11.04
CA ALA A 69 11.66 1.04 -11.49
C ALA A 69 11.89 2.03 -10.33
N ALA A 70 11.22 1.83 -9.21
CA ALA A 70 11.40 2.67 -8.02
C ALA A 70 12.84 2.61 -7.48
N TRP A 71 13.43 1.41 -7.42
CA TRP A 71 14.83 1.25 -7.04
C TRP A 71 15.76 2.01 -8.00
N ALA A 72 15.59 1.86 -9.31
CA ALA A 72 16.40 2.54 -10.30
C ALA A 72 16.28 4.08 -10.19
N ILE A 73 15.06 4.59 -10.01
CA ILE A 73 14.80 6.01 -9.84
C ILE A 73 15.46 6.54 -8.57
N LEU A 74 15.36 5.83 -7.44
CA LEU A 74 16.02 6.22 -6.18
C LEU A 74 17.54 6.29 -6.34
N VAL A 75 18.14 5.29 -6.99
CA VAL A 75 19.59 5.28 -7.25
C VAL A 75 20.01 6.47 -8.13
N VAL A 76 19.22 6.84 -9.13
CA VAL A 76 19.49 7.98 -9.99
C VAL A 76 19.32 9.32 -9.25
N VAL A 77 18.21 9.48 -8.54
CA VAL A 77 17.88 10.71 -7.79
C VAL A 77 18.89 10.96 -6.67
N TYR A 78 19.28 9.90 -5.96
CA TYR A 78 20.19 9.97 -4.82
C TYR A 78 21.56 9.36 -5.10
N ARG A 79 22.03 9.45 -6.36
CA ARG A 79 23.30 8.85 -6.82
C ARG A 79 24.51 9.13 -5.94
N ARG A 80 24.56 10.30 -5.29
CA ARG A 80 25.66 10.68 -4.39
C ARG A 80 25.67 9.88 -3.09
N GLU A 81 24.49 9.41 -2.65
CA GLU A 81 24.35 8.55 -1.46
C GLU A 81 24.74 7.11 -1.77
N PHE A 82 24.46 6.65 -2.98
CA PHE A 82 24.76 5.29 -3.43
C PHE A 82 26.13 5.15 -4.12
N ALA A 83 26.85 6.26 -4.37
CA ALA A 83 28.21 6.21 -4.84
C ALA A 83 29.13 5.64 -3.74
N ASP A 84 30.11 4.84 -4.17
CA ASP A 84 31.00 4.00 -3.34
C ASP A 84 31.48 4.66 -2.05
N ARG A 85 30.90 4.23 -0.93
CA ARG A 85 31.46 4.41 0.40
C ARG A 85 31.59 3.03 1.02
N ALA A 86 32.83 2.64 1.32
CA ALA A 86 33.10 1.42 2.06
C ALA A 86 32.18 1.36 3.31
N LEU A 87 31.47 0.25 3.47
CA LEU A 87 30.69 0.03 4.68
C LEU A 87 31.66 -0.08 5.86
N PRO A 88 31.40 0.60 6.99
CA PRO A 88 32.17 0.35 8.22
C PRO A 88 32.05 -1.12 8.57
N SER A 89 33.18 -1.78 8.76
CA SER A 89 33.27 -3.23 9.02
C SER A 89 32.80 -3.65 10.43
N ASP A 90 32.40 -2.72 11.30
CA ASP A 90 32.24 -2.98 12.74
C ASP A 90 30.80 -3.26 13.20
N GLY A 91 29.94 -3.79 12.34
CA GLY A 91 28.51 -3.98 12.61
C GLY A 91 28.08 -5.40 13.01
N ASN A 92 28.98 -6.28 13.48
CA ASN A 92 28.63 -7.65 13.85
C ASN A 92 28.32 -7.83 15.35
N GLY A 93 27.29 -7.15 15.85
CA GLY A 93 26.62 -7.62 17.06
C GLY A 93 25.75 -8.86 16.74
N PRO A 94 25.74 -9.91 17.58
CA PRO A 94 24.88 -11.06 17.35
C PRO A 94 23.40 -10.61 17.34
N VAL A 95 22.72 -10.82 16.21
CA VAL A 95 21.27 -10.60 16.12
C VAL A 95 20.60 -11.75 16.86
N GLU A 96 20.05 -11.48 18.04
CA GLU A 96 19.27 -12.47 18.78
C GLU A 96 17.92 -12.70 18.09
N PHE A 97 17.81 -13.84 17.42
CA PHE A 97 16.55 -14.29 16.81
C PHE A 97 15.75 -15.13 17.81
N HIS A 98 14.57 -14.65 18.17
CA HIS A 98 13.57 -15.45 18.88
C HIS A 98 12.93 -16.49 17.92
N ARG A 99 13.70 -17.56 17.63
CA ARG A 99 13.29 -18.64 16.68
C ARG A 99 11.85 -19.13 16.89
N PRO A 100 11.37 -19.38 18.13
CA PRO A 100 10.00 -19.88 18.32
C PRO A 100 8.91 -18.88 17.90
N LEU A 101 9.12 -17.58 18.12
CA LEU A 101 8.19 -16.54 17.67
C LEU A 101 8.23 -16.35 16.15
N LEU A 102 9.42 -16.42 15.56
CA LEU A 102 9.58 -16.35 14.11
C LEU A 102 8.85 -17.50 13.41
N VAL A 103 9.08 -18.74 13.84
CA VAL A 103 8.43 -19.92 13.25
C VAL A 103 6.91 -19.83 13.40
N LYS A 104 6.43 -19.42 14.57
CA LYS A 104 5.01 -19.24 14.81
C LYS A 104 4.38 -18.15 13.92
N GLY A 105 5.06 -17.01 13.78
CA GLY A 105 4.64 -15.94 12.88
C GLY A 105 4.57 -16.43 11.43
N LEU A 106 5.60 -17.15 10.97
CA LEU A 106 5.63 -17.72 9.62
C LEU A 106 4.51 -18.75 9.40
N VAL A 107 4.24 -19.62 10.39
CA VAL A 107 3.14 -20.59 10.31
C VAL A 107 1.79 -19.90 10.24
N ALA A 108 1.53 -18.91 11.11
CA ALA A 108 0.28 -18.17 11.11
C ALA A 108 0.06 -17.41 9.79
N THR A 109 1.12 -16.77 9.28
CA THR A 109 1.09 -16.11 7.97
C THR A 109 0.85 -17.11 6.83
N GLY A 110 1.52 -18.26 6.88
CA GLY A 110 1.35 -19.34 5.89
C GLY A 110 -0.09 -19.88 5.86
N VAL A 111 -0.68 -20.13 7.05
CA VAL A 111 -2.08 -20.57 7.18
C VAL A 111 -3.04 -19.51 6.63
N MET A 112 -2.81 -18.23 6.95
CA MET A 112 -3.62 -17.12 6.42
C MET A 112 -3.56 -17.08 4.88
N VAL A 113 -2.36 -17.08 4.32
CA VAL A 113 -2.16 -17.02 2.86
C VAL A 113 -2.75 -18.26 2.18
N ALA A 114 -2.57 -19.45 2.74
CA ALA A 114 -3.15 -20.67 2.21
C ALA A 114 -4.70 -20.63 2.25
N GLY A 115 -5.29 -20.14 3.35
CA GLY A 115 -6.73 -19.93 3.45
C GLY A 115 -7.27 -18.97 2.40
N LEU A 116 -6.60 -17.82 2.20
CA LEU A 116 -6.96 -16.84 1.17
C LEU A 116 -6.82 -17.43 -0.24
N ALA A 117 -5.77 -18.20 -0.49
CA ALA A 117 -5.56 -18.90 -1.76
C ALA A 117 -6.65 -19.96 -2.03
N ALA A 118 -7.16 -20.61 -0.98
CA ALA A 118 -8.27 -21.54 -1.03
C ALA A 118 -9.66 -20.87 -1.13
N GLY A 119 -9.72 -19.53 -1.13
CA GLY A 119 -10.97 -18.76 -1.27
C GLY A 119 -11.69 -18.47 0.06
N ALA A 120 -11.01 -18.60 1.20
CA ALA A 120 -11.60 -18.24 2.49
C ALA A 120 -11.88 -16.72 2.54
N PRO A 121 -12.99 -16.30 3.23
CA PRO A 121 -13.27 -14.89 3.45
C PRO A 121 -12.10 -14.20 4.18
N ILE A 122 -11.69 -13.02 3.69
CA ILE A 122 -10.54 -12.28 4.22
C ILE A 122 -10.63 -12.07 5.75
N PRO A 123 -11.78 -11.61 6.31
CA PRO A 123 -11.88 -11.42 7.76
C PRO A 123 -11.70 -12.72 8.54
N LEU A 124 -12.24 -13.85 8.03
CA LEU A 124 -12.13 -15.14 8.70
C LEU A 124 -10.68 -15.64 8.70
N ALA A 125 -9.99 -15.58 7.57
CA ALA A 125 -8.58 -15.98 7.46
C ALA A 125 -7.68 -15.16 8.39
N ALA A 126 -7.91 -13.84 8.47
CA ALA A 126 -7.18 -12.95 9.36
C ALA A 126 -7.46 -13.25 10.85
N LEU A 127 -8.73 -13.45 11.23
CA LEU A 127 -9.12 -13.79 12.60
C LEU A 127 -8.55 -15.13 13.05
N LEU A 128 -8.57 -16.15 12.18
CA LEU A 128 -7.99 -17.46 12.49
C LEU A 128 -6.48 -17.39 12.68
N ALA A 129 -5.78 -16.63 11.83
CA ALA A 129 -4.35 -16.41 11.98
C ALA A 129 -4.02 -15.64 13.28
N ALA A 130 -4.77 -14.61 13.60
CA ALA A 130 -4.63 -13.86 14.85
C ALA A 130 -4.92 -14.77 16.07
N ALA A 131 -5.98 -15.57 16.04
CA ALA A 131 -6.30 -16.53 17.09
C ALA A 131 -5.16 -17.54 17.32
N LEU A 132 -4.59 -18.07 16.22
CA LEU A 132 -3.43 -18.98 16.30
C LEU A 132 -2.23 -18.32 17.02
N LEU A 133 -2.01 -17.03 16.78
CA LEU A 133 -0.96 -16.28 17.43
C LEU A 133 -1.25 -16.01 18.91
N LEU A 134 -2.49 -15.77 19.30
CA LEU A 134 -2.90 -15.40 20.66
C LEU A 134 -3.06 -16.61 21.59
N ILE A 135 -3.58 -17.75 21.12
CA ILE A 135 -3.88 -18.93 21.92
C ILE A 135 -2.65 -19.46 22.68
N THR A 136 -1.47 -19.35 22.13
CA THR A 136 -0.24 -19.88 22.76
C THR A 136 0.32 -19.03 23.88
N ARG A 137 -0.28 -17.89 24.20
CA ARG A 137 0.03 -16.96 25.32
C ARG A 137 1.52 -16.66 25.56
N ARG A 138 2.38 -16.75 24.52
CA ARG A 138 3.79 -16.36 24.62
C ARG A 138 3.99 -14.84 24.62
N VAL A 139 2.96 -14.11 24.17
CA VAL A 139 2.82 -12.67 24.30
C VAL A 139 1.51 -12.43 25.04
N GLU A 140 1.52 -11.58 26.05
CA GLU A 140 0.33 -11.23 26.80
C GLU A 140 -0.70 -10.55 25.86
N PRO A 141 -1.97 -11.01 25.84
CA PRO A 141 -2.98 -10.42 24.97
C PRO A 141 -3.14 -8.91 25.17
N GLN A 142 -3.01 -8.42 26.40
CA GLN A 142 -3.10 -6.99 26.71
C GLN A 142 -2.05 -6.18 25.97
N ARG A 143 -0.84 -6.69 25.83
CA ARG A 143 0.23 -6.03 25.07
C ARG A 143 -0.11 -5.96 23.58
N VAL A 144 -0.65 -7.06 23.02
CA VAL A 144 -1.08 -7.10 21.63
C VAL A 144 -2.24 -6.11 21.38
N PHE A 145 -3.23 -6.06 22.28
CA PHE A 145 -4.33 -5.11 22.18
C PHE A 145 -3.88 -3.64 22.35
N GLY A 146 -2.84 -3.40 23.13
CA GLY A 146 -2.22 -2.08 23.27
C GLY A 146 -1.50 -1.60 22.02
N GLU A 147 -1.07 -2.53 21.15
CA GLU A 147 -0.41 -2.23 19.87
C GLU A 147 -1.41 -2.03 18.71
N VAL A 148 -2.71 -2.28 18.96
CA VAL A 148 -3.77 -2.02 17.95
C VAL A 148 -4.00 -0.52 17.85
N ASP A 149 -3.88 0.02 16.67
CA ASP A 149 -4.22 1.42 16.40
C ASP A 149 -5.74 1.61 16.36
N TRP A 150 -6.33 1.82 17.55
CA TRP A 150 -7.76 2.08 17.71
C TRP A 150 -8.20 3.37 17.02
N SER A 151 -7.32 4.37 16.95
CA SER A 151 -7.60 5.64 16.28
C SER A 151 -7.82 5.43 14.80
N LEU A 152 -7.02 4.53 14.17
CA LEU A 152 -7.17 4.15 12.77
C LEU A 152 -8.52 3.45 12.52
N LEU A 153 -8.95 2.55 13.41
CA LEU A 153 -10.25 1.87 13.30
C LEU A 153 -11.42 2.85 13.41
N VAL A 154 -11.36 3.79 14.37
CA VAL A 154 -12.37 4.86 14.52
C VAL A 154 -12.38 5.77 13.29
N PHE A 155 -11.20 6.14 12.77
CA PHE A 155 -11.06 6.92 11.55
C PHE A 155 -11.74 6.25 10.35
N PHE A 156 -11.44 4.98 10.09
CA PHE A 156 -12.08 4.25 8.99
C PHE A 156 -13.58 4.08 9.19
N SER A 157 -14.04 3.83 10.41
CA SER A 157 -15.47 3.75 10.72
C SER A 157 -16.18 5.06 10.41
N GLY A 158 -15.62 6.19 10.81
CA GLY A 158 -16.11 7.52 10.48
C GLY A 158 -16.11 7.78 8.97
N LEU A 159 -15.04 7.40 8.30
CA LEU A 159 -14.91 7.54 6.85
C LEU A 159 -15.99 6.75 6.09
N PHE A 160 -16.28 5.51 6.50
CA PHE A 160 -17.35 4.70 5.90
C PHE A 160 -18.74 5.32 6.14
N MET A 161 -18.98 5.87 7.35
CA MET A 161 -20.23 6.56 7.64
C MET A 161 -20.42 7.81 6.77
N VAL A 162 -19.39 8.65 6.65
CA VAL A 162 -19.42 9.86 5.80
C VAL A 162 -19.61 9.49 4.33
N THR A 163 -18.87 8.50 3.83
CA THR A 163 -19.00 8.06 2.43
C THR A 163 -20.37 7.46 2.15
N GLY A 164 -20.90 6.64 3.07
CA GLY A 164 -22.26 6.10 2.95
C GLY A 164 -23.36 7.16 3.03
N ALA A 165 -23.17 8.23 3.82
CA ALA A 165 -24.07 9.36 3.83
C ALA A 165 -24.01 10.15 2.51
N LEU A 166 -22.81 10.37 1.98
CA LEU A 166 -22.59 11.05 0.70
C LEU A 166 -23.27 10.28 -0.47
N GLU A 167 -23.19 8.96 -0.44
CA GLU A 167 -23.87 8.09 -1.42
C GLU A 167 -25.40 8.26 -1.38
N LYS A 168 -25.99 8.30 -0.17
CA LYS A 168 -27.43 8.51 0.04
C LYS A 168 -27.93 9.89 -0.39
N THR A 169 -27.10 10.93 -0.35
CA THR A 169 -27.47 12.29 -0.78
C THR A 169 -27.47 12.46 -2.31
N GLY A 170 -27.01 11.48 -3.05
CA GLY A 170 -26.83 11.59 -4.50
C GLY A 170 -25.68 12.51 -4.93
N ALA A 171 -24.92 13.07 -3.99
CA ALA A 171 -23.76 13.91 -4.30
C ALA A 171 -22.70 13.13 -5.08
N THR A 172 -22.53 11.84 -4.75
CA THR A 172 -21.67 10.89 -5.45
C THR A 172 -22.07 10.78 -6.93
N ALA A 173 -23.37 10.64 -7.23
CA ALA A 173 -23.86 10.53 -8.60
C ALA A 173 -23.55 11.78 -9.43
N ARG A 174 -23.62 12.98 -8.84
CA ARG A 174 -23.27 14.24 -9.53
C ARG A 174 -21.78 14.35 -9.82
N LEU A 175 -20.93 14.00 -8.85
CA LEU A 175 -19.47 13.97 -9.04
C LEU A 175 -19.09 13.00 -10.16
N PHE A 176 -19.78 11.87 -10.23
CA PHE A 176 -19.57 10.86 -11.26
C PHE A 176 -20.08 11.23 -12.63
N ALA A 177 -21.19 11.97 -12.74
CA ALA A 177 -21.67 12.44 -14.04
C ALA A 177 -20.56 13.22 -14.78
N VAL A 178 -19.69 13.91 -14.04
CA VAL A 178 -18.53 14.63 -14.59
C VAL A 178 -17.33 13.70 -14.86
N ALA A 179 -17.07 12.74 -13.97
CA ALA A 179 -15.90 11.84 -14.07
C ALA A 179 -16.14 10.64 -15.01
N ARG A 180 -17.39 10.21 -15.19
CA ARG A 180 -17.77 9.00 -15.94
C ARG A 180 -17.25 8.98 -17.39
N PRO A 181 -17.44 10.02 -18.22
CA PRO A 181 -16.94 9.99 -19.60
C PRO A 181 -15.43 9.80 -19.68
N LEU A 182 -14.69 10.40 -18.71
CA LEU A 182 -13.26 10.24 -18.63
C LEU A 182 -12.87 8.84 -18.16
N ALA A 183 -13.57 8.30 -17.17
CA ALA A 183 -13.30 6.97 -16.63
C ALA A 183 -13.61 5.85 -17.65
N GLU A 184 -14.64 6.03 -18.49
CA GLU A 184 -15.05 5.08 -19.55
C GLU A 184 -14.20 5.20 -20.82
N ALA A 185 -13.39 6.25 -20.99
CA ALA A 185 -12.52 6.44 -22.15
C ALA A 185 -11.38 5.42 -22.28
N GLY A 186 -11.21 4.53 -21.29
CA GLY A 186 -10.23 3.45 -21.29
C GLY A 186 -9.45 3.32 -19.98
N GLY A 187 -8.67 2.24 -19.86
CA GLY A 187 -7.94 1.93 -18.63
C GLY A 187 -6.96 3.02 -18.19
N ALA A 188 -6.25 3.67 -19.13
CA ALA A 188 -5.35 4.77 -18.83
C ALA A 188 -6.08 5.99 -18.26
N SER A 189 -7.23 6.33 -18.81
CA SER A 189 -8.05 7.44 -18.34
C SER A 189 -8.66 7.13 -16.97
N LEU A 190 -9.17 5.92 -16.75
CA LEU A 190 -9.64 5.45 -15.46
C LEU A 190 -8.52 5.52 -14.40
N ALA A 191 -7.31 5.08 -14.76
CA ALA A 191 -6.15 5.17 -13.87
C ALA A 191 -5.83 6.62 -13.49
N ALA A 192 -5.82 7.54 -14.46
CA ALA A 192 -5.57 8.97 -14.23
C ALA A 192 -6.63 9.59 -13.29
N VAL A 193 -7.92 9.32 -13.54
CA VAL A 193 -9.00 9.77 -12.65
C VAL A 193 -8.87 9.17 -11.26
N GLY A 194 -8.54 7.88 -11.16
CA GLY A 194 -8.27 7.19 -9.90
C GLY A 194 -7.15 7.86 -9.10
N VAL A 195 -6.05 8.21 -9.77
CA VAL A 195 -4.91 8.92 -9.14
C VAL A 195 -5.29 10.29 -8.62
N VAL A 196 -6.00 11.09 -9.45
CA VAL A 196 -6.42 12.44 -9.06
C VAL A 196 -7.36 12.37 -7.85
N LEU A 197 -8.40 11.55 -7.92
CA LEU A 197 -9.34 11.40 -6.81
C LEU A 197 -8.67 10.87 -5.55
N SER A 198 -7.78 9.89 -5.69
CA SER A 198 -7.05 9.32 -4.55
C SER A 198 -6.21 10.36 -3.81
N ASN A 199 -5.58 11.29 -4.51
CA ASN A 199 -4.82 12.37 -3.88
C ASN A 199 -5.70 13.51 -3.34
N LEU A 200 -6.92 13.68 -3.86
CA LEU A 200 -7.85 14.70 -3.38
C LEU A 200 -8.64 14.25 -2.14
N VAL A 201 -9.14 13.00 -2.15
CA VAL A 201 -10.06 12.52 -1.11
C VAL A 201 -9.52 11.31 -0.34
N SER A 202 -8.28 10.89 -0.58
CA SER A 202 -7.64 9.66 -0.10
C SER A 202 -8.09 8.39 -0.83
N ASN A 203 -7.24 7.33 -0.75
CA ASN A 203 -7.37 6.10 -1.54
C ASN A 203 -8.69 5.35 -1.29
N VAL A 204 -9.07 5.20 -0.02
CA VAL A 204 -10.28 4.46 0.36
C VAL A 204 -11.57 5.18 -0.09
N PRO A 205 -11.77 6.47 0.18
CA PRO A 205 -12.92 7.20 -0.37
C PRO A 205 -12.97 7.17 -1.89
N ALA A 206 -11.83 7.31 -2.58
CA ALA A 206 -11.81 7.25 -4.04
C ALA A 206 -12.39 5.91 -4.55
N VAL A 207 -11.97 4.78 -3.98
CA VAL A 207 -12.50 3.45 -4.35
C VAL A 207 -13.98 3.32 -4.00
N LEU A 208 -14.40 3.76 -2.83
CA LEU A 208 -15.81 3.71 -2.42
C LEU A 208 -16.70 4.54 -3.36
N LEU A 209 -16.21 5.67 -3.83
CA LEU A 209 -16.89 6.47 -4.83
C LEU A 209 -17.08 5.71 -6.16
N PHE A 210 -16.09 4.96 -6.62
CA PHE A 210 -16.20 4.16 -7.86
C PHE A 210 -17.04 2.89 -7.72
N ARG A 211 -17.22 2.38 -6.50
CA ARG A 211 -17.87 1.09 -6.24
C ARG A 211 -19.22 0.90 -6.95
N PRO A 212 -20.17 1.84 -6.93
CA PRO A 212 -21.47 1.67 -7.60
C PRO A 212 -21.39 1.76 -9.12
N LEU A 213 -20.29 2.26 -9.69
CA LEU A 213 -20.15 2.48 -11.12
C LEU A 213 -19.46 1.34 -11.85
N VAL A 214 -18.42 0.77 -11.22
CA VAL A 214 -17.59 -0.24 -11.87
C VAL A 214 -18.40 -1.40 -12.47
N PRO A 215 -19.48 -1.91 -11.83
CA PRO A 215 -20.32 -2.93 -12.45
C PRO A 215 -20.98 -2.52 -13.78
N GLN A 216 -21.05 -1.22 -14.09
CA GLN A 216 -21.65 -0.67 -15.31
C GLN A 216 -20.63 -0.52 -16.45
N PHE A 217 -19.33 -0.74 -16.20
CA PHE A 217 -18.31 -0.64 -17.23
C PHE A 217 -18.31 -1.86 -18.14
N ALA A 218 -17.83 -1.71 -19.37
CA ALA A 218 -17.76 -2.80 -20.34
C ALA A 218 -16.95 -4.01 -19.86
N ASN A 219 -15.86 -3.76 -19.11
CA ASN A 219 -15.07 -4.78 -18.44
C ASN A 219 -14.89 -4.43 -16.95
N PRO A 220 -15.83 -4.85 -16.07
CA PRO A 220 -15.76 -4.53 -14.65
C PRO A 220 -14.50 -5.09 -13.97
N GLN A 221 -14.01 -6.27 -14.39
CA GLN A 221 -12.82 -6.87 -13.80
C GLN A 221 -11.57 -6.01 -14.08
N ALA A 222 -11.36 -5.62 -15.33
CA ALA A 222 -10.26 -4.75 -15.70
C ALA A 222 -10.35 -3.39 -15.00
N ALA A 223 -11.55 -2.84 -14.85
CA ALA A 223 -11.78 -1.59 -14.13
C ALA A 223 -11.42 -1.71 -12.64
N TRP A 224 -11.82 -2.79 -11.96
CA TRP A 224 -11.43 -3.04 -10.56
C TRP A 224 -9.91 -3.17 -10.40
N LEU A 225 -9.24 -3.91 -11.28
CA LEU A 225 -7.79 -4.07 -11.24
C LEU A 225 -7.07 -2.74 -11.51
N THR A 226 -7.58 -1.94 -12.44
CA THR A 226 -7.05 -0.61 -12.75
C THR A 226 -7.20 0.33 -11.55
N LEU A 227 -8.34 0.34 -10.87
CA LEU A 227 -8.56 1.12 -9.67
C LEU A 227 -7.67 0.67 -8.53
N ALA A 228 -7.55 -0.64 -8.29
CA ALA A 228 -6.66 -1.19 -7.26
C ALA A 228 -5.21 -0.73 -7.48
N MET A 229 -4.73 -0.86 -8.70
CA MET A 229 -3.39 -0.44 -9.09
C MET A 229 -3.20 1.08 -8.98
N SER A 230 -4.07 1.86 -9.61
CA SER A 230 -3.89 3.31 -9.72
C SER A 230 -4.05 4.04 -8.39
N THR A 231 -5.07 3.71 -7.59
CA THR A 231 -5.28 4.33 -6.27
C THR A 231 -4.19 3.96 -5.27
N THR A 232 -3.62 2.77 -5.37
CA THR A 232 -2.51 2.35 -4.52
C THR A 232 -1.21 3.05 -4.92
N LEU A 233 -0.87 3.07 -6.21
CA LEU A 233 0.33 3.75 -6.71
C LEU A 233 0.25 5.27 -6.55
N ALA A 234 -0.96 5.85 -6.60
CA ALA A 234 -1.22 7.25 -6.30
C ALA A 234 -0.69 7.68 -4.92
N GLY A 235 -0.65 6.75 -3.97
CA GLY A 235 -0.08 6.97 -2.63
C GLY A 235 1.40 7.36 -2.64
N ASN A 236 2.12 7.08 -3.72
CA ASN A 236 3.52 7.47 -3.88
C ASN A 236 3.71 8.90 -4.40
N LEU A 237 2.66 9.54 -4.93
CA LEU A 237 2.78 10.84 -5.58
C LEU A 237 3.23 11.93 -4.61
N THR A 238 2.65 11.95 -3.42
CA THR A 238 2.95 12.94 -2.40
C THR A 238 3.18 12.30 -1.03
N LEU A 239 3.85 13.03 -0.15
CA LEU A 239 4.02 12.58 1.24
C LEU A 239 2.67 12.33 1.94
N LEU A 240 1.64 13.11 1.59
CA LEU A 240 0.28 12.99 2.13
C LEU A 240 -0.57 11.93 1.42
N GLY A 241 -0.08 11.39 0.31
CA GLY A 241 -0.82 10.46 -0.55
C GLY A 241 -1.11 9.08 0.07
N SER A 242 -0.43 8.72 1.15
CA SER A 242 -0.60 7.45 1.83
C SER A 242 -0.40 7.57 3.34
N VAL A 243 -1.23 6.87 4.11
CA VAL A 243 -1.07 6.76 5.56
C VAL A 243 0.29 6.16 5.93
N ALA A 244 0.80 5.21 5.15
CA ALA A 244 2.13 4.62 5.37
C ALA A 244 3.25 5.66 5.27
N ASN A 245 3.14 6.62 4.35
CA ASN A 245 4.10 7.72 4.22
C ASN A 245 4.07 8.63 5.46
N LEU A 246 2.86 8.94 5.95
CA LEU A 246 2.67 9.79 7.14
C LEU A 246 3.24 9.12 8.39
N ILE A 247 2.95 7.84 8.59
CA ILE A 247 3.52 7.05 9.71
C ILE A 247 5.04 7.05 9.63
N MET A 248 5.61 6.79 8.46
CA MET A 248 7.06 6.83 8.25
C MET A 248 7.63 8.21 8.60
N ALA A 249 7.02 9.30 8.10
CA ALA A 249 7.48 10.65 8.32
C ALA A 249 7.40 11.06 9.81
N GLU A 250 6.31 10.70 10.49
CA GLU A 250 6.12 10.98 11.91
C GLU A 250 7.16 10.24 12.78
N MET A 251 7.33 8.93 12.56
CA MET A 251 8.33 8.14 13.27
C MET A 251 9.77 8.63 13.02
N ALA A 252 10.04 9.14 11.81
CA ALA A 252 11.32 9.75 11.47
C ALA A 252 11.51 11.07 12.21
N ARG A 253 10.46 11.90 12.28
CA ARG A 253 10.44 13.19 12.97
C ARG A 253 10.71 13.04 14.47
N GLU A 254 10.10 12.05 15.12
CA GLU A 254 10.33 11.72 16.54
C GLU A 254 11.80 11.39 16.84
N ARG A 255 12.55 10.95 15.83
CA ARG A 255 14.00 10.65 15.92
C ARG A 255 14.90 11.73 15.32
N GLY A 256 14.35 12.93 15.12
CA GLY A 256 15.10 14.09 14.63
C GLY A 256 15.38 14.09 13.12
N VAL A 257 14.74 13.21 12.34
CA VAL A 257 14.88 13.16 10.89
C VAL A 257 13.63 13.75 10.23
N TYR A 258 13.80 14.86 9.52
CA TYR A 258 12.70 15.56 8.86
C TYR A 258 12.69 15.28 7.35
N VAL A 259 11.68 14.58 6.88
CA VAL A 259 11.42 14.38 5.45
C VAL A 259 10.51 15.47 4.94
N SER A 260 11.07 16.45 4.24
CA SER A 260 10.28 17.56 3.71
C SER A 260 9.40 17.10 2.54
N PHE A 261 8.27 17.80 2.35
CA PHE A 261 7.35 17.52 1.23
C PHE A 261 8.07 17.63 -0.13
N GLY A 262 8.88 18.67 -0.33
CA GLY A 262 9.64 18.85 -1.57
C GLY A 262 10.68 17.76 -1.80
N GLU A 263 11.34 17.27 -0.74
CA GLU A 263 12.31 16.18 -0.83
C GLU A 263 11.62 14.87 -1.24
N TYR A 264 10.44 14.60 -0.66
CA TYR A 264 9.66 13.43 -1.04
C TYR A 264 9.25 13.47 -2.52
N LEU A 265 8.79 14.63 -3.03
CA LEU A 265 8.36 14.78 -4.41
C LEU A 265 9.45 14.47 -5.44
N LYS A 266 10.72 14.70 -5.12
CA LYS A 266 11.84 14.44 -6.06
C LYS A 266 11.88 12.97 -6.52
N ALA A 267 11.55 12.05 -5.66
CA ALA A 267 11.47 10.62 -5.99
C ALA A 267 10.02 10.15 -6.16
N GLY A 268 9.09 10.64 -5.35
CA GLY A 268 7.70 10.22 -5.36
C GLY A 268 7.00 10.44 -6.70
N VAL A 269 7.19 11.62 -7.30
CA VAL A 269 6.58 11.93 -8.61
C VAL A 269 7.09 11.00 -9.73
N PRO A 270 8.41 10.90 -10.00
CA PRO A 270 8.89 10.01 -11.06
C PRO A 270 8.58 8.54 -10.78
N ILE A 271 8.61 8.07 -9.52
CA ILE A 271 8.23 6.71 -9.16
C ILE A 271 6.75 6.48 -9.50
N THR A 272 5.86 7.40 -9.13
CA THR A 272 4.43 7.26 -9.41
C THR A 272 4.16 7.21 -10.91
N LEU A 273 4.74 8.12 -11.68
CA LEU A 273 4.54 8.17 -13.13
C LEU A 273 5.06 6.88 -13.81
N ALA A 274 6.26 6.42 -13.44
CA ALA A 274 6.84 5.20 -14.01
C ALA A 274 6.01 3.96 -13.65
N THR A 275 5.63 3.80 -12.38
CA THR A 275 4.86 2.64 -11.93
C THR A 275 3.44 2.63 -12.50
N LEU A 276 2.79 3.78 -12.65
CA LEU A 276 1.49 3.90 -13.32
C LEU A 276 1.60 3.55 -14.81
N ALA A 277 2.63 4.04 -15.50
CA ALA A 277 2.84 3.70 -16.91
C ALA A 277 3.04 2.18 -17.10
N ILE A 278 3.84 1.55 -16.24
CA ILE A 278 4.03 0.08 -16.22
C ILE A 278 2.68 -0.61 -15.98
N GLY A 279 1.93 -0.19 -14.98
CA GLY A 279 0.67 -0.82 -14.62
C GLY A 279 -0.41 -0.68 -15.71
N VAL A 280 -0.54 0.50 -16.31
CA VAL A 280 -1.47 0.74 -17.43
C VAL A 280 -1.09 -0.08 -18.65
N ALA A 281 0.20 -0.10 -19.02
CA ALA A 281 0.69 -0.90 -20.15
C ALA A 281 0.44 -2.40 -19.91
N TRP A 282 0.74 -2.89 -18.71
CA TRP A 282 0.54 -4.30 -18.36
C TRP A 282 -0.94 -4.70 -18.39
N LEU A 283 -1.81 -3.94 -17.72
CA LEU A 283 -3.25 -4.22 -17.71
C LEU A 283 -3.89 -4.03 -19.09
N GLY A 284 -3.34 -3.19 -19.95
CA GLY A 284 -3.77 -3.05 -21.33
C GLY A 284 -3.49 -4.27 -22.22
N VAL A 285 -2.53 -5.12 -21.80
CA VAL A 285 -2.18 -6.36 -22.52
C VAL A 285 -2.92 -7.58 -21.97
N VAL A 286 -3.16 -7.63 -20.65
CA VAL A 286 -3.66 -8.84 -19.96
C VAL A 286 -5.07 -8.70 -19.39
N GLY A 287 -5.65 -7.50 -19.43
CA GLY A 287 -6.94 -7.12 -18.81
C GLY A 287 -8.17 -7.17 -19.71
#